data_eb41bd80dd6b72c2414a84a8d8635e9d
#
_entry.id   eb41bd80dd6b72c2414a84a8d8635e9d
#
_cell.length_a   1.000
_cell.length_b   1.000
_cell.length_c   1.000
_cell.angle_alpha   90.00
_cell.angle_beta   90.00
_cell.angle_gamma   90.00
#
_symmetry.space_group_name_H-M   'P 1'
#
loop_
_entity.id
_entity.type
_entity.pdbx_description
1 polymer ?
#
loop_
_entity_poly.entity_id
_entity_poly.type
_entity_poly.pdbx_seq_one_letter_code
_entity_poly.pdbx_strand_id
1 'polypeptide(L)'
;TGSPAEIGAALKAGGSPMFLAMPAAMRIWAAANAEPPCPVSVRDGRLWLRGYAQAYPLRPLPPARPAPAAGETLIQADSLWFRYEKELPDVVKGLSLTLRRGELLALLGGNGTGKTTSLKLLAGLQKPYRGELKLSGRAALLPQNPQTLFVRPTVREDLTELLPKAERRSERFAQIVSLCRLTELLDRHPYD
;
A
#
# COMPACT_ATOMS: atom_id res chain seq x y z
N THR A 1 -7.15 -22.92 -25.21
CA THR A 1 -5.71 -22.89 -25.44
C THR A 1 -5.39 -21.79 -26.45
N GLY A 2 -4.45 -20.93 -26.17
CA GLY A 2 -4.04 -19.82 -27.05
C GLY A 2 -2.76 -19.17 -26.55
N SER A 3 -2.23 -18.22 -27.30
CA SER A 3 -1.13 -17.39 -26.86
C SER A 3 -1.52 -16.56 -25.64
N PRO A 4 -0.58 -16.09 -24.81
CA PRO A 4 -0.87 -15.21 -23.68
C PRO A 4 -1.69 -13.96 -24.05
N ALA A 5 -1.47 -13.41 -25.24
CA ALA A 5 -2.21 -12.24 -25.74
C ALA A 5 -3.68 -12.60 -26.06
N GLU A 6 -3.91 -13.73 -26.70
CA GLU A 6 -5.27 -14.23 -27.01
C GLU A 6 -6.03 -14.58 -25.74
N ILE A 7 -5.38 -15.23 -24.78
CA ILE A 7 -5.99 -15.55 -23.47
C ILE A 7 -6.36 -14.26 -22.74
N GLY A 8 -5.48 -13.27 -22.71
CA GLY A 8 -5.76 -11.97 -22.08
C GLY A 8 -6.95 -11.25 -22.73
N ALA A 9 -7.00 -11.25 -24.06
CA ALA A 9 -8.13 -10.66 -24.80
C ALA A 9 -9.44 -11.41 -24.54
N ALA A 10 -9.41 -12.76 -24.52
CA ALA A 10 -10.58 -13.60 -24.23
C ALA A 10 -11.10 -13.40 -22.80
N LEU A 11 -10.21 -13.32 -21.80
CA LEU A 11 -10.59 -13.05 -20.40
C LEU A 11 -11.24 -11.66 -20.25
N LYS A 12 -10.73 -10.64 -20.97
CA LYS A 12 -11.36 -9.32 -21.03
C LYS A 12 -12.76 -9.41 -21.63
N ALA A 13 -12.89 -10.02 -22.80
CA ALA A 13 -14.16 -10.13 -23.52
C ALA A 13 -15.22 -10.91 -22.72
N GLY A 14 -14.80 -11.97 -22.00
CA GLY A 14 -15.67 -12.78 -21.15
C GLY A 14 -15.97 -12.18 -19.77
N GLY A 15 -15.47 -11.01 -19.44
CA GLY A 15 -15.69 -10.38 -18.11
C GLY A 15 -15.17 -11.19 -16.94
N SER A 16 -14.17 -12.05 -17.16
CA SER A 16 -13.66 -12.96 -16.13
C SER A 16 -12.98 -12.22 -14.98
N PRO A 17 -13.29 -12.54 -13.70
CA PRO A 17 -12.59 -11.99 -12.54
C PRO A 17 -11.07 -12.24 -12.57
N MET A 18 -10.62 -13.32 -13.22
CA MET A 18 -9.19 -13.61 -13.40
C MET A 18 -8.45 -12.54 -14.19
N PHE A 19 -9.15 -11.72 -14.97
CA PHE A 19 -8.52 -10.62 -15.70
C PHE A 19 -7.83 -9.61 -14.77
N LEU A 20 -8.32 -9.45 -13.53
CA LEU A 20 -7.69 -8.58 -12.53
C LEU A 20 -6.29 -9.05 -12.11
N ALA A 21 -5.99 -10.34 -12.27
CA ALA A 21 -4.67 -10.90 -11.99
C ALA A 21 -3.69 -10.79 -13.17
N MET A 22 -4.14 -10.31 -14.33
CA MET A 22 -3.29 -10.17 -15.51
C MET A 22 -2.25 -9.06 -15.36
N PRO A 23 -1.12 -9.12 -16.11
CA PRO A 23 -0.09 -8.10 -16.11
C PRO A 23 -0.63 -6.67 -16.31
N ALA A 24 0.02 -5.68 -15.70
CA ALA A 24 -0.42 -4.28 -15.79
C ALA A 24 -0.58 -3.78 -17.23
N ALA A 25 0.28 -4.23 -18.17
CA ALA A 25 0.19 -3.88 -19.58
C ALA A 25 -1.17 -4.28 -20.18
N MET A 26 -1.65 -5.50 -19.91
CA MET A 26 -2.96 -5.99 -20.36
C MET A 26 -4.11 -5.19 -19.74
N ARG A 27 -4.01 -4.90 -18.44
CA ARG A 27 -5.08 -4.16 -17.73
C ARG A 27 -5.20 -2.72 -18.22
N ILE A 28 -4.08 -2.03 -18.50
CA ILE A 28 -4.07 -0.68 -19.06
C ILE A 28 -4.65 -0.67 -20.48
N TRP A 29 -4.25 -1.63 -21.31
CA TRP A 29 -4.79 -1.81 -22.65
C TRP A 29 -6.32 -2.04 -22.63
N ALA A 30 -6.79 -2.88 -21.72
CA ALA A 30 -8.22 -3.14 -21.55
C ALA A 30 -9.00 -1.92 -21.06
N ALA A 31 -8.45 -1.15 -20.14
CA ALA A 31 -9.07 0.08 -19.63
C ALA A 31 -9.19 1.18 -20.71
N ALA A 32 -8.28 1.18 -21.68
CA ALA A 32 -8.33 2.04 -22.83
C ALA A 32 -9.32 1.57 -23.92
N ASN A 33 -9.99 0.43 -23.73
CA ASN A 33 -10.83 -0.23 -24.73
C ASN A 33 -10.14 -0.39 -26.10
N ALA A 34 -8.83 -0.62 -26.06
CA ALA A 34 -8.02 -0.68 -27.27
C ALA A 34 -8.23 -2.00 -28.04
N GLU A 35 -8.04 -1.91 -29.37
CA GLU A 35 -8.08 -3.06 -30.26
C GLU A 35 -6.85 -3.98 -30.09
N PRO A 36 -6.98 -5.26 -30.42
CA PRO A 36 -5.85 -6.19 -30.44
C PRO A 36 -4.69 -5.71 -31.33
N PRO A 37 -3.47 -6.13 -31.07
CA PRO A 37 -3.06 -7.18 -30.13
C PRO A 37 -2.92 -6.69 -28.68
N CYS A 38 -3.30 -7.56 -27.72
CA CYS A 38 -3.14 -7.32 -26.29
C CYS A 38 -1.66 -7.38 -25.90
N PRO A 39 -1.07 -6.33 -25.29
CA PRO A 39 0.32 -6.34 -24.87
C PRO A 39 0.50 -7.23 -23.63
N VAL A 40 1.47 -8.14 -23.66
CA VAL A 40 1.72 -9.11 -22.59
C VAL A 40 2.81 -8.63 -21.63
N SER A 41 3.90 -8.11 -22.19
CA SER A 41 5.07 -7.67 -21.42
C SER A 41 5.06 -6.16 -21.18
N VAL A 42 5.89 -5.71 -20.24
CA VAL A 42 6.13 -4.27 -20.01
C VAL A 42 6.68 -3.58 -21.28
N ARG A 43 7.50 -4.28 -22.06
CA ARG A 43 8.04 -3.79 -23.32
C ARG A 43 6.93 -3.55 -24.34
N ASP A 44 6.08 -4.54 -24.53
CA ASP A 44 4.95 -4.45 -25.48
C ASP A 44 3.97 -3.36 -25.05
N GLY A 45 3.68 -3.29 -23.75
CA GLY A 45 2.84 -2.24 -23.18
C GLY A 45 3.39 -0.82 -23.40
N ARG A 46 4.70 -0.64 -23.27
CA ARG A 46 5.34 0.65 -23.57
C ARG A 46 5.27 1.03 -25.04
N LEU A 47 5.49 0.07 -25.94
CA LEU A 47 5.39 0.30 -27.39
C LEU A 47 3.96 0.67 -27.78
N TRP A 48 3.01 -0.13 -27.31
CA TRP A 48 1.58 0.14 -27.52
C TRP A 48 1.17 1.51 -26.97
N LEU A 49 1.54 1.83 -25.72
CA LEU A 49 1.16 3.09 -25.07
C LEU A 49 1.72 4.32 -25.80
N ARG A 50 2.94 4.24 -26.36
CA ARG A 50 3.50 5.32 -27.17
C ARG A 50 2.66 5.59 -28.42
N GLY A 51 2.29 4.55 -29.15
CA GLY A 51 1.40 4.69 -30.32
C GLY A 51 0.02 5.20 -29.93
N TYR A 52 -0.55 4.66 -28.85
CA TYR A 52 -1.85 5.09 -28.35
C TYR A 52 -1.85 6.57 -27.94
N ALA A 53 -0.82 7.05 -27.23
CA ALA A 53 -0.72 8.45 -26.80
C ALA A 53 -0.50 9.44 -27.96
N GLN A 54 0.03 8.98 -29.10
CA GLN A 54 0.13 9.80 -30.32
C GLN A 54 -1.24 9.96 -30.98
N ALA A 55 -2.04 8.89 -31.03
CA ALA A 55 -3.39 8.91 -31.61
C ALA A 55 -4.42 9.58 -30.70
N TYR A 56 -4.27 9.42 -29.38
CA TYR A 56 -5.18 9.93 -28.36
C TYR A 56 -4.41 10.78 -27.34
N PRO A 57 -4.27 12.09 -27.56
CA PRO A 57 -3.56 12.98 -26.64
C PRO A 57 -4.12 12.85 -25.22
N LEU A 58 -3.23 12.70 -24.24
CA LEU A 58 -3.61 12.61 -22.84
C LEU A 58 -4.33 13.91 -22.42
N ARG A 59 -5.44 13.77 -21.73
CA ARG A 59 -6.10 14.91 -21.11
C ARG A 59 -5.18 15.55 -20.08
N PRO A 60 -5.17 16.89 -19.96
CA PRO A 60 -4.47 17.53 -18.85
C PRO A 60 -4.88 16.90 -17.52
N LEU A 61 -3.90 16.67 -16.64
CA LEU A 61 -4.22 16.24 -15.29
C LEU A 61 -5.15 17.27 -14.64
N PRO A 62 -6.17 16.82 -13.89
CA PRO A 62 -6.97 17.75 -13.11
C PRO A 62 -6.04 18.55 -12.19
N PRO A 63 -6.37 19.82 -11.91
CA PRO A 63 -5.55 20.62 -10.99
C PRO A 63 -5.39 19.86 -9.68
N ALA A 64 -4.17 19.91 -9.13
CA ALA A 64 -3.90 19.29 -7.84
C ALA A 64 -4.93 19.78 -6.83
N ARG A 65 -5.53 18.86 -6.07
CA ARG A 65 -6.39 19.28 -4.96
C ARG A 65 -5.58 20.20 -4.07
N PRO A 66 -6.14 21.35 -3.66
CA PRO A 66 -5.47 22.20 -2.69
C PRO A 66 -5.07 21.33 -1.49
N ALA A 67 -3.83 21.50 -1.03
CA ALA A 67 -3.40 20.81 0.18
C ALA A 67 -4.44 21.09 1.29
N PRO A 68 -4.87 20.09 2.05
CA PRO A 68 -5.74 20.34 3.18
C PRO A 68 -5.11 21.43 4.04
N ALA A 69 -5.95 22.35 4.55
CA ALA A 69 -5.51 23.38 5.48
C ALA A 69 -4.60 22.73 6.52
N ALA A 70 -3.48 23.38 6.83
CA ALA A 70 -2.43 22.84 7.67
C ALA A 70 -3.01 22.29 8.98
N GLY A 71 -3.28 20.99 9.01
CA GLY A 71 -3.77 20.28 10.18
C GLY A 71 -2.68 20.11 11.23
N GLU A 72 -3.06 19.61 12.38
CA GLU A 72 -2.15 19.24 13.47
C GLU A 72 -1.03 18.34 12.95
N THR A 73 0.23 18.65 13.31
CA THR A 73 1.38 17.80 13.00
C THR A 73 1.31 16.52 13.82
N LEU A 74 1.26 15.38 13.15
CA LEU A 74 1.21 14.06 13.79
C LEU A 74 2.59 13.42 13.88
N ILE A 75 3.43 13.61 12.85
CA ILE A 75 4.81 13.12 12.83
C ILE A 75 5.70 14.26 12.37
N GLN A 76 6.73 14.54 13.15
CA GLN A 76 7.83 15.42 12.77
C GLN A 76 9.14 14.68 12.94
N ALA A 77 9.80 14.42 11.83
CA ALA A 77 11.14 13.84 11.77
C ALA A 77 12.11 14.91 11.33
N ASP A 78 13.20 15.06 12.05
CA ASP A 78 14.26 16.01 11.74
C ASP A 78 15.60 15.28 11.70
N SER A 79 16.18 15.22 10.50
CA SER A 79 17.53 14.69 10.24
C SER A 79 17.78 13.33 10.89
N LEU A 80 16.85 12.36 10.76
CA LEU A 80 16.96 11.04 11.37
C LEU A 80 18.06 10.23 10.71
N TRP A 81 18.96 9.66 11.52
CA TRP A 81 19.98 8.72 11.09
C TRP A 81 19.82 7.41 11.84
N PHE A 82 19.92 6.30 11.10
CA PHE A 82 19.75 4.97 11.68
C PHE A 82 20.63 3.93 11.00
N ARG A 83 21.19 3.05 11.81
CA ARG A 83 21.83 1.80 11.46
C ARG A 83 21.44 0.72 12.48
N TYR A 84 21.43 -0.52 12.05
CA TYR A 84 21.05 -1.63 12.93
C TYR A 84 22.11 -1.94 13.99
N GLU A 85 23.37 -1.84 13.63
CA GLU A 85 24.51 -2.04 14.53
C GLU A 85 25.55 -0.95 14.30
N LYS A 86 26.35 -0.65 15.33
CA LYS A 86 27.31 0.44 15.33
C LYS A 86 28.33 0.38 14.17
N GLU A 87 28.72 -0.83 13.81
CA GLU A 87 29.73 -1.09 12.78
C GLU A 87 29.14 -1.24 11.36
N LEU A 88 27.78 -1.26 11.23
CA LEU A 88 27.11 -1.39 9.94
C LEU A 88 26.88 -0.02 9.28
N PRO A 89 26.76 0.01 7.95
CA PRO A 89 26.43 1.22 7.21
C PRO A 89 25.09 1.80 7.62
N ASP A 90 24.97 3.12 7.53
CA ASP A 90 23.70 3.81 7.76
C ASP A 90 22.67 3.41 6.71
N VAL A 91 21.52 2.95 7.18
CA VAL A 91 20.36 2.57 6.37
C VAL A 91 19.45 3.78 6.11
N VAL A 92 19.30 4.66 7.11
CA VAL A 92 18.60 5.93 6.97
C VAL A 92 19.59 7.05 7.24
N LYS A 93 19.64 8.03 6.34
CA LYS A 93 20.62 9.11 6.32
C LYS A 93 19.93 10.46 6.22
N GLY A 94 19.76 11.14 7.35
CA GLY A 94 19.23 12.51 7.40
C GLY A 94 17.78 12.63 6.94
N LEU A 95 16.92 11.65 7.26
CA LEU A 95 15.50 11.69 6.89
C LEU A 95 14.79 12.82 7.64
N SER A 96 14.24 13.77 6.89
CA SER A 96 13.41 14.84 7.42
C SER A 96 12.07 14.85 6.70
N LEU A 97 10.97 14.85 7.45
CA LEU A 97 9.62 15.00 6.94
C LEU A 97 8.65 15.43 8.03
N THR A 98 7.54 15.99 7.59
CA THR A 98 6.39 16.31 8.45
C THR A 98 5.15 15.66 7.87
N LEU A 99 4.37 14.97 8.71
CA LEU A 99 3.07 14.42 8.35
C LEU A 99 1.98 15.05 9.22
N ARG A 100 0.94 15.57 8.59
CA ARG A 100 -0.18 16.24 9.25
C ARG A 100 -1.44 15.37 9.24
N ARG A 101 -2.38 15.71 10.09
CA ARG A 101 -3.68 15.04 10.14
C ARG A 101 -4.38 15.10 8.77
N GLY A 102 -4.80 13.93 8.27
CA GLY A 102 -5.49 13.80 6.99
C GLY A 102 -4.57 13.74 5.77
N GLU A 103 -3.25 13.85 5.93
CA GLU A 103 -2.31 13.66 4.83
C GLU A 103 -2.08 12.19 4.50
N LEU A 104 -1.87 11.92 3.22
CA LEU A 104 -1.39 10.66 2.67
C LEU A 104 0.00 10.90 2.07
N LEU A 105 1.03 10.32 2.68
CA LEU A 105 2.42 10.43 2.24
C LEU A 105 2.87 9.11 1.60
N ALA A 106 3.35 9.15 0.36
CA ALA A 106 3.94 8.00 -0.32
C ALA A 106 5.48 8.04 -0.23
N LEU A 107 6.07 7.00 0.39
CA LEU A 107 7.53 6.83 0.45
C LEU A 107 7.98 5.92 -0.70
N LEU A 108 8.55 6.52 -1.75
CA LEU A 108 8.96 5.82 -2.97
C LEU A 108 10.48 5.59 -3.01
N GLY A 109 10.91 4.53 -3.68
CA GLY A 109 12.31 4.20 -3.86
C GLY A 109 12.54 2.74 -4.26
N GLY A 110 13.73 2.42 -4.74
CA GLY A 110 14.13 1.05 -5.10
C GLY A 110 14.20 0.10 -3.90
N ASN A 111 14.48 -1.19 -4.17
CA ASN A 111 14.71 -2.15 -3.09
C ASN A 111 16.02 -1.82 -2.36
N GLY A 112 16.05 -2.04 -1.04
CA GLY A 112 17.23 -1.76 -0.22
C GLY A 112 17.45 -0.28 0.17
N THR A 113 16.60 0.66 -0.27
CA THR A 113 16.78 2.10 0.04
C THR A 113 16.32 2.51 1.45
N GLY A 114 16.01 1.57 2.33
CA GLY A 114 15.65 1.87 3.73
C GLY A 114 14.19 2.24 3.97
N LYS A 115 13.27 2.08 2.99
CA LYS A 115 11.84 2.43 3.17
C LYS A 115 11.18 1.79 4.39
N THR A 116 11.33 0.47 4.52
CA THR A 116 10.76 -0.27 5.66
C THR A 116 11.36 0.17 6.98
N THR A 117 12.66 0.45 7.00
CA THR A 117 13.37 0.96 8.17
C THR A 117 12.90 2.37 8.53
N SER A 118 12.71 3.24 7.53
CA SER A 118 12.14 4.57 7.73
C SER A 118 10.73 4.50 8.31
N LEU A 119 9.86 3.60 7.81
CA LEU A 119 8.53 3.40 8.37
C LEU A 119 8.57 2.91 9.82
N LYS A 120 9.49 2.00 10.16
CA LYS A 120 9.68 1.55 11.56
C LYS A 120 10.15 2.68 12.48
N LEU A 121 11.04 3.55 12.00
CA LEU A 121 11.44 4.77 12.73
C LEU A 121 10.24 5.69 12.96
N LEU A 122 9.52 6.04 11.89
CA LEU A 122 8.36 6.93 11.94
C LEU A 122 7.21 6.37 12.79
N ALA A 123 7.09 5.06 12.91
CA ALA A 123 6.15 4.40 13.82
C ALA A 123 6.67 4.30 15.27
N GLY A 124 7.90 4.77 15.57
CA GLY A 124 8.49 4.67 16.90
C GLY A 124 8.95 3.27 17.31
N LEU A 125 8.98 2.32 16.37
CA LEU A 125 9.41 0.93 16.61
C LEU A 125 10.92 0.77 16.62
N GLN A 126 11.64 1.77 16.10
CA GLN A 126 13.10 1.87 16.13
C GLN A 126 13.48 3.28 16.60
N LYS A 127 14.62 3.40 17.25
CA LYS A 127 15.15 4.70 17.72
C LYS A 127 16.30 5.13 16.83
N PRO A 128 16.25 6.35 16.28
CA PRO A 128 17.39 6.90 15.55
C PRO A 128 18.57 7.12 16.53
N TYR A 129 19.80 6.95 16.07
CA TYR A 129 20.96 7.29 16.87
C TYR A 129 21.32 8.80 16.78
N ARG A 130 20.77 9.49 15.78
CA ARG A 130 20.93 10.92 15.55
C ARG A 130 19.66 11.49 14.92
N GLY A 131 19.33 12.74 15.20
CA GLY A 131 18.12 13.44 14.78
C GLY A 131 17.01 13.34 15.83
N GLU A 132 15.89 13.99 15.57
CA GLU A 132 14.75 14.06 16.49
C GLU A 132 13.48 13.54 15.81
N LEU A 133 12.71 12.70 16.52
CA LEU A 133 11.39 12.25 16.11
C LEU A 133 10.35 12.66 17.15
N LYS A 134 9.36 13.41 16.71
CA LYS A 134 8.18 13.77 17.52
C LYS A 134 6.95 13.09 16.95
N LEU A 135 6.24 12.36 17.80
CA LEU A 135 4.99 11.67 17.48
C LEU A 135 3.86 12.24 18.34
N SER A 136 2.80 12.73 17.69
CA SER A 136 1.57 13.16 18.36
C SER A 136 0.53 12.06 18.24
N GLY A 137 0.40 11.21 19.26
CA GLY A 137 -0.56 10.11 19.29
C GLY A 137 0.07 8.73 19.06
N ARG A 138 -0.79 7.77 18.71
CA ARG A 138 -0.41 6.35 18.52
C ARG A 138 -0.19 6.08 17.05
N ALA A 139 0.95 5.50 16.70
CA ALA A 139 1.24 5.02 15.36
C ALA A 139 1.00 3.50 15.28
N ALA A 140 0.51 3.04 14.14
CA ALA A 140 0.39 1.63 13.83
C ALA A 140 1.18 1.34 12.54
N LEU A 141 1.83 0.18 12.47
CA LEU A 141 2.58 -0.27 11.31
C LEU A 141 1.98 -1.57 10.79
N LEU A 142 1.60 -1.59 9.51
CA LEU A 142 1.29 -2.82 8.80
C LEU A 142 2.58 -3.31 8.12
N PRO A 143 3.13 -4.49 8.50
CA PRO A 143 4.34 -5.03 7.89
C PRO A 143 4.08 -5.52 6.46
N GLN A 144 5.15 -5.70 5.69
CA GLN A 144 5.10 -6.22 4.31
C GLN A 144 4.49 -7.63 4.25
N ASN A 145 4.74 -8.45 5.26
CA ASN A 145 4.03 -9.71 5.46
C ASN A 145 3.04 -9.56 6.63
N PRO A 146 1.76 -9.30 6.37
CA PRO A 146 0.76 -9.11 7.42
C PRO A 146 0.47 -10.39 8.22
N GLN A 147 0.78 -11.58 7.69
CA GLN A 147 0.59 -12.84 8.37
C GLN A 147 1.40 -12.94 9.67
N THR A 148 2.52 -12.20 9.77
CA THR A 148 3.33 -12.13 11.00
C THR A 148 2.60 -11.49 12.17
N LEU A 149 1.45 -10.86 11.94
CA LEU A 149 0.61 -10.27 12.98
C LEU A 149 -0.42 -11.25 13.54
N PHE A 150 -0.66 -12.39 12.89
CA PHE A 150 -1.63 -13.37 13.32
C PHE A 150 -1.01 -14.25 14.40
N VAL A 151 -1.43 -14.04 15.63
CA VAL A 151 -0.88 -14.71 16.82
C VAL A 151 -1.94 -15.49 17.62
N ARG A 152 -3.23 -15.36 17.23
CA ARG A 152 -4.35 -15.98 17.92
C ARG A 152 -5.00 -17.09 17.10
N PRO A 153 -5.67 -18.07 17.76
CA PRO A 153 -6.33 -19.17 17.08
C PRO A 153 -7.52 -18.73 16.21
N THR A 154 -8.14 -17.59 16.49
CA THR A 154 -9.29 -17.10 15.72
C THR A 154 -9.11 -15.66 15.28
N VAL A 155 -9.72 -15.32 14.13
CA VAL A 155 -9.78 -13.94 13.61
C VAL A 155 -10.35 -12.99 14.67
N ARG A 156 -11.37 -13.40 15.40
CA ARG A 156 -11.99 -12.61 16.47
C ARG A 156 -10.99 -12.24 17.56
N GLU A 157 -10.23 -13.22 18.02
CA GLU A 157 -9.24 -13.01 19.07
C GLU A 157 -8.12 -12.09 18.61
N ASP A 158 -7.58 -12.27 17.40
CA ASP A 158 -6.56 -11.39 16.82
C ASP A 158 -7.07 -9.94 16.71
N LEU A 159 -8.29 -9.74 16.20
CA LEU A 159 -8.86 -8.40 16.04
C LEU A 159 -9.15 -7.73 17.39
N THR A 160 -9.44 -8.49 18.43
CA THR A 160 -9.82 -7.94 19.75
C THR A 160 -8.68 -7.90 20.74
N GLU A 161 -7.53 -8.49 20.44
CA GLU A 161 -6.41 -8.61 21.40
C GLU A 161 -5.97 -7.25 21.95
N LEU A 162 -5.78 -6.27 21.08
CA LEU A 162 -5.29 -4.95 21.45
C LEU A 162 -6.41 -3.96 21.79
N LEU A 163 -7.67 -4.39 21.70
CA LEU A 163 -8.81 -3.53 22.01
C LEU A 163 -9.17 -3.59 23.50
N PRO A 164 -9.51 -2.45 24.11
CA PRO A 164 -10.13 -2.42 25.42
C PRO A 164 -11.39 -3.30 25.46
N LYS A 165 -11.68 -3.94 26.59
CA LYS A 165 -12.85 -4.84 26.73
C LYS A 165 -14.16 -4.20 26.27
N ALA A 166 -14.36 -2.90 26.54
CA ALA A 166 -15.53 -2.13 26.15
C ALA A 166 -15.67 -1.98 24.63
N GLU A 167 -14.56 -1.96 23.88
CA GLU A 167 -14.55 -1.77 22.43
C GLU A 167 -14.69 -3.06 21.64
N ARG A 168 -14.47 -4.23 22.26
CA ARG A 168 -14.53 -5.56 21.62
C ARG A 168 -15.90 -5.94 21.08
N ARG A 169 -16.96 -5.29 21.56
CA ARG A 169 -18.35 -5.47 21.14
C ARG A 169 -19.00 -4.14 20.71
N SER A 170 -18.20 -3.14 20.40
CA SER A 170 -18.69 -1.84 19.98
C SER A 170 -19.30 -1.92 18.57
N GLU A 171 -20.22 -0.99 18.28
CA GLU A 171 -20.77 -0.82 16.95
C GLU A 171 -19.67 -0.57 15.91
N ARG A 172 -18.64 0.20 16.28
CA ARG A 172 -17.47 0.46 15.43
C ARG A 172 -16.75 -0.83 15.07
N PHE A 173 -16.57 -1.77 16.02
CA PHE A 173 -15.99 -3.07 15.73
C PHE A 173 -16.84 -3.84 14.72
N ALA A 174 -18.17 -3.89 14.93
CA ALA A 174 -19.08 -4.57 14.02
C ALA A 174 -19.07 -3.95 12.61
N GLN A 175 -19.00 -2.62 12.50
CA GLN A 175 -18.89 -1.92 11.22
C GLN A 175 -17.60 -2.27 10.49
N ILE A 176 -16.45 -2.32 11.18
CA ILE A 176 -15.16 -2.68 10.56
C ILE A 176 -15.19 -4.15 10.09
N VAL A 177 -15.69 -5.05 10.92
CA VAL A 177 -15.85 -6.48 10.57
C VAL A 177 -16.70 -6.65 9.32
N SER A 178 -17.84 -5.94 9.24
CA SER A 178 -18.73 -5.94 8.09
C SER A 178 -18.05 -5.36 6.84
N LEU A 179 -17.39 -4.21 6.97
CA LEU A 179 -16.65 -3.56 5.87
C LEU A 179 -15.58 -4.46 5.28
N CYS A 180 -14.88 -5.19 6.13
CA CYS A 180 -13.85 -6.17 5.74
C CYS A 180 -14.41 -7.53 5.33
N ARG A 181 -15.74 -7.73 5.36
CA ARG A 181 -16.42 -9.00 5.05
C ARG A 181 -15.94 -10.17 5.92
N LEU A 182 -15.63 -9.92 7.17
CA LEU A 182 -15.09 -10.92 8.09
C LEU A 182 -16.14 -11.58 8.98
N THR A 183 -17.42 -11.23 8.85
CA THR A 183 -18.49 -11.67 9.75
C THR A 183 -18.55 -13.20 9.91
N GLU A 184 -18.48 -13.92 8.81
CA GLU A 184 -18.53 -15.39 8.80
C GLU A 184 -17.18 -16.06 9.07
N LEU A 185 -16.11 -15.28 9.12
CA LEU A 185 -14.74 -15.76 9.33
C LEU A 185 -14.24 -15.55 10.75
N LEU A 186 -15.00 -14.84 11.60
CA LEU A 186 -14.54 -14.42 12.93
C LEU A 186 -14.08 -15.57 13.81
N ASP A 187 -14.73 -16.71 13.71
CA ASP A 187 -14.46 -17.88 14.56
C ASP A 187 -13.57 -18.92 13.85
N ARG A 188 -13.06 -18.57 12.64
CA ARG A 188 -12.09 -19.40 11.91
C ARG A 188 -10.66 -19.02 12.26
N HIS A 189 -9.74 -19.92 11.94
CA HIS A 189 -8.33 -19.63 12.06
C HIS A 189 -7.90 -18.63 10.95
N PRO A 190 -7.02 -17.65 11.26
CA PRO A 190 -6.61 -16.62 10.28
C PRO A 190 -5.93 -17.14 9.01
N TYR A 191 -5.50 -18.40 9.00
CA TYR A 191 -4.86 -19.07 7.88
C TYR A 191 -5.80 -19.99 7.07
N ASP A 192 -7.07 -20.12 7.47
CA ASP A 192 -8.10 -20.88 6.71
C ASP A 192 -8.81 -19.96 5.65
#